data_a9b3fa7582ed755dac0df36127dda13e
#
_entry.id   a9b3fa7582ed755dac0df36127dda13e
#
_cell.length_a   1.000
_cell.length_b   1.000
_cell.length_c   1.000
_cell.angle_alpha   90.00
_cell.angle_beta   90.00
_cell.angle_gamma   90.00
#
_symmetry.space_group_name_H-M   'P 1'
#
loop_
_entity.id
_entity.type
_entity.pdbx_description
1 polymer ?
#
loop_
_entity_poly.entity_id
_entity_poly.type
_entity_poly.pdbx_seq_one_letter_code
_entity_poly.pdbx_strand_id
1 'polypeptide(L)'
;MTRIIDSLAEIAQDYDVLFCDLWGCVHNGKVAYPAAIAALQDFRRGGGKVALMTNAPRPRRAVAAQIAALDVPEDAWDDIVTSGDAAQDAMFSGRVGRRVWHVGAEKDLSFFTDTPDPRAAAITRVAPAEAEGVVVTGLFDDMTETPADYHAALSEAAGRGLPLLCANPDIVVDFGEQRLYCAGALAQLYEQLGGEALYFGKPHAPIYDLARRRLGVSGGRELAIGDGIGTDIAGAVAQGIDSIFVTGGLAAEHMGGNVERPEDALLADWLKAEGLAPTYAIGRLR
;
A
#
# COMPACT_ATOMS: atom_id res chain seq x y z
N MET A 1 5.10 20.42 14.60
CA MET A 1 6.34 20.48 13.78
C MET A 1 6.88 19.07 13.73
N THR A 2 7.14 18.53 12.57
CA THR A 2 7.69 17.17 12.37
C THR A 2 9.09 17.08 12.96
N ARG A 3 9.35 16.08 13.79
CA ARG A 3 10.68 15.84 14.39
C ARG A 3 11.49 14.89 13.49
N ILE A 4 12.67 15.28 13.07
CA ILE A 4 13.60 14.39 12.38
C ILE A 4 14.29 13.51 13.44
N ILE A 5 14.28 12.19 13.22
CA ILE A 5 14.94 11.19 14.05
C ILE A 5 16.05 10.49 13.25
N ASP A 6 17.05 9.99 13.94
CA ASP A 6 18.16 9.27 13.32
C ASP A 6 17.95 7.76 13.31
N SER A 7 17.08 7.23 14.19
CA SER A 7 16.72 5.81 14.24
C SER A 7 15.35 5.58 14.88
N LEU A 8 14.71 4.45 14.59
CA LEU A 8 13.49 4.00 15.24
C LEU A 8 13.69 3.79 16.74
N ALA A 9 14.89 3.40 17.16
CA ALA A 9 15.24 3.14 18.56
C ALA A 9 15.02 4.35 19.49
N GLU A 10 15.07 5.59 18.94
CA GLU A 10 14.85 6.82 19.75
C GLU A 10 13.43 6.91 20.32
N ILE A 11 12.47 6.25 19.67
CA ILE A 11 11.04 6.38 19.98
C ILE A 11 10.36 5.03 20.19
N ALA A 12 11.06 3.92 19.97
CA ALA A 12 10.49 2.57 19.98
C ALA A 12 9.70 2.24 21.26
N GLN A 13 10.14 2.74 22.42
CA GLN A 13 9.49 2.50 23.72
C GLN A 13 8.15 3.23 23.89
N ASP A 14 7.87 4.21 23.02
CA ASP A 14 6.62 4.97 23.06
C ASP A 14 5.49 4.26 22.32
N TYR A 15 5.78 3.16 21.60
CA TYR A 15 4.82 2.46 20.75
C TYR A 15 4.74 0.97 21.04
N ASP A 16 3.56 0.40 20.81
CA ASP A 16 3.26 -1.02 21.02
C ASP A 16 3.10 -1.76 19.69
N VAL A 17 2.72 -1.03 18.62
CA VAL A 17 2.40 -1.59 17.29
C VAL A 17 2.99 -0.72 16.19
N LEU A 18 3.65 -1.35 15.23
CA LEU A 18 4.07 -0.72 13.97
C LEU A 18 3.23 -1.21 12.79
N PHE A 19 2.76 -0.28 11.97
CA PHE A 19 2.24 -0.49 10.63
C PHE A 19 3.29 0.01 9.64
N CYS A 20 4.13 -0.89 9.13
CA CYS A 20 5.29 -0.54 8.32
C CYS A 20 5.04 -0.87 6.85
N ASP A 21 5.17 0.12 5.97
CA ASP A 21 5.17 -0.11 4.54
C ASP A 21 6.37 -0.96 4.10
N LEU A 22 6.25 -1.60 2.95
CA LEU A 22 7.28 -2.47 2.35
C LEU A 22 8.16 -1.71 1.36
N TRP A 23 7.57 -1.15 0.31
CA TRP A 23 8.28 -0.46 -0.75
C TRP A 23 8.84 0.87 -0.24
N GLY A 24 10.11 1.17 -0.60
CA GLY A 24 10.77 2.39 -0.09
C GLY A 24 11.20 2.32 1.37
N CYS A 25 10.57 1.45 2.18
CA CYS A 25 10.85 1.33 3.62
C CYS A 25 11.67 0.09 3.98
N VAL A 26 11.28 -1.11 3.49
CA VAL A 26 11.96 -2.39 3.79
C VAL A 26 12.76 -2.89 2.58
N HIS A 27 12.29 -2.61 1.37
CA HIS A 27 12.94 -2.97 0.11
C HIS A 27 12.59 -1.99 -1.03
N ASN A 28 13.32 -2.08 -2.16
CA ASN A 28 13.02 -1.35 -3.40
C ASN A 28 12.53 -2.26 -4.54
N GLY A 29 12.02 -3.43 -4.21
CA GLY A 29 11.58 -4.45 -5.17
C GLY A 29 12.70 -5.34 -5.73
N LYS A 30 13.96 -4.97 -5.54
CA LYS A 30 15.15 -5.71 -5.99
C LYS A 30 16.06 -6.10 -4.84
N VAL A 31 16.16 -5.26 -3.83
CA VAL A 31 17.07 -5.41 -2.69
C VAL A 31 16.33 -5.00 -1.42
N ALA A 32 16.44 -5.82 -0.38
CA ALA A 32 16.00 -5.45 0.97
C ALA A 32 17.00 -4.50 1.64
N TYR A 33 16.52 -3.75 2.63
CA TYR A 33 17.33 -2.81 3.41
C TYR A 33 17.69 -3.43 4.78
N PRO A 34 18.95 -3.89 4.99
CA PRO A 34 19.32 -4.60 6.21
C PRO A 34 19.10 -3.79 7.50
N ALA A 35 19.30 -2.46 7.45
CA ALA A 35 19.10 -1.58 8.60
C ALA A 35 17.60 -1.51 9.01
N ALA A 36 16.69 -1.45 8.03
CA ALA A 36 15.26 -1.48 8.28
C ALA A 36 14.82 -2.81 8.90
N ILE A 37 15.32 -3.93 8.35
CA ILE A 37 15.06 -5.27 8.91
C ILE A 37 15.52 -5.34 10.36
N ALA A 38 16.75 -4.90 10.66
CA ALA A 38 17.29 -4.91 12.02
C ALA A 38 16.43 -4.06 12.97
N ALA A 39 16.00 -2.87 12.55
CA ALA A 39 15.13 -2.00 13.34
C ALA A 39 13.78 -2.66 13.69
N LEU A 40 13.15 -3.34 12.73
CA LEU A 40 11.90 -4.07 12.97
C LEU A 40 12.10 -5.27 13.90
N GLN A 41 13.21 -6.04 13.74
CA GLN A 41 13.57 -7.13 14.65
C GLN A 41 13.82 -6.62 16.07
N ASP A 42 14.50 -5.48 16.23
CA ASP A 42 14.77 -4.87 17.53
C ASP A 42 13.49 -4.43 18.22
N PHE A 43 12.58 -3.81 17.49
CA PHE A 43 11.26 -3.43 17.99
C PHE A 43 10.47 -4.65 18.48
N ARG A 44 10.44 -5.75 17.72
CA ARG A 44 9.78 -6.99 18.14
C ARG A 44 10.47 -7.64 19.35
N ARG A 45 11.80 -7.61 19.42
CA ARG A 45 12.53 -8.09 20.61
C ARG A 45 12.20 -7.27 21.87
N GLY A 46 11.85 -6.00 21.70
CA GLY A 46 11.33 -5.15 22.76
C GLY A 46 9.90 -5.46 23.19
N GLY A 47 9.23 -6.42 22.55
CA GLY A 47 7.86 -6.84 22.86
C GLY A 47 6.78 -6.17 22.00
N GLY A 48 7.15 -5.29 21.06
CA GLY A 48 6.24 -4.68 20.11
C GLY A 48 5.78 -5.63 19.01
N LYS A 49 4.68 -5.30 18.35
CA LYS A 49 4.13 -6.03 17.20
C LYS A 49 4.32 -5.27 15.90
N VAL A 50 4.62 -5.98 14.82
CA VAL A 50 4.85 -5.41 13.49
C VAL A 50 3.90 -6.04 12.48
N ALA A 51 3.03 -5.22 11.85
CA ALA A 51 2.38 -5.57 10.60
C ALA A 51 3.12 -4.90 9.45
N LEU A 52 3.59 -5.69 8.49
CA LEU A 52 4.00 -5.16 7.18
C LEU A 52 2.74 -4.85 6.39
N MET A 53 2.53 -3.57 6.05
CA MET A 53 1.31 -3.09 5.43
C MET A 53 1.60 -2.55 4.03
N THR A 54 1.02 -3.16 3.01
CA THR A 54 1.31 -2.79 1.61
C THR A 54 0.04 -2.60 0.78
N ASN A 55 0.09 -1.67 -0.17
CA ASN A 55 -0.96 -1.49 -1.16
C ASN A 55 -0.93 -2.52 -2.31
N ALA A 56 -0.02 -3.51 -2.25
CA ALA A 56 0.00 -4.59 -3.23
C ALA A 56 -1.37 -5.25 -3.39
N PRO A 57 -1.79 -5.51 -4.65
CA PRO A 57 -3.10 -6.12 -4.94
C PRO A 57 -3.12 -7.61 -4.65
N ARG A 58 -1.96 -8.22 -4.45
CA ARG A 58 -1.81 -9.67 -4.24
C ARG A 58 -2.07 -10.06 -2.79
N PRO A 59 -2.61 -11.27 -2.54
CA PRO A 59 -2.79 -11.80 -1.19
C PRO A 59 -1.47 -11.90 -0.42
N ARG A 60 -1.56 -11.83 0.91
CA ARG A 60 -0.40 -11.85 1.82
C ARG A 60 0.60 -12.99 1.57
N ARG A 61 0.13 -14.19 1.14
CA ARG A 61 1.01 -15.32 0.84
C ARG A 61 1.96 -15.03 -0.32
N ALA A 62 1.46 -14.40 -1.37
CA ALA A 62 2.27 -14.02 -2.51
C ALA A 62 3.30 -12.93 -2.14
N VAL A 63 2.90 -11.99 -1.27
CA VAL A 63 3.82 -10.96 -0.76
C VAL A 63 4.86 -11.58 0.17
N ALA A 64 4.48 -12.50 1.06
CA ALA A 64 5.42 -13.22 1.93
C ALA A 64 6.49 -13.97 1.12
N ALA A 65 6.08 -14.68 0.06
CA ALA A 65 7.03 -15.34 -0.84
C ALA A 65 7.97 -14.35 -1.56
N GLN A 66 7.44 -13.19 -1.95
CA GLN A 66 8.24 -12.14 -2.59
C GLN A 66 9.30 -11.58 -1.64
N ILE A 67 8.94 -11.22 -0.42
CA ILE A 67 9.90 -10.64 0.53
C ILE A 67 10.89 -11.67 1.05
N ALA A 68 10.49 -12.94 1.17
CA ALA A 68 11.41 -14.05 1.48
C ALA A 68 12.48 -14.21 0.38
N ALA A 69 12.11 -14.06 -0.90
CA ALA A 69 13.06 -14.07 -2.02
C ALA A 69 14.02 -12.85 -2.02
N LEU A 70 13.72 -11.81 -1.25
CA LEU A 70 14.57 -10.65 -1.00
C LEU A 70 15.34 -10.76 0.33
N ASP A 71 15.37 -11.94 0.96
CA ASP A 71 16.03 -12.19 2.24
C ASP A 71 15.47 -11.38 3.43
N VAL A 72 14.18 -11.02 3.40
CA VAL A 72 13.50 -10.44 4.57
C VAL A 72 13.05 -11.59 5.48
N PRO A 73 13.62 -11.74 6.68
CA PRO A 73 13.35 -12.87 7.56
C PRO A 73 11.98 -12.72 8.28
N GLU A 74 11.36 -13.85 8.60
CA GLU A 74 10.05 -13.90 9.26
C GLU A 74 10.06 -13.32 10.69
N ASP A 75 11.22 -13.24 11.34
CA ASP A 75 11.33 -12.64 12.67
C ASP A 75 11.33 -11.10 12.66
N ALA A 76 11.29 -10.47 11.48
CA ALA A 76 11.13 -9.02 11.34
C ALA A 76 9.67 -8.54 11.44
N TRP A 77 8.67 -9.44 11.39
CA TRP A 77 7.26 -9.08 11.37
C TRP A 77 6.37 -10.15 12.04
N ASP A 78 5.15 -9.77 12.43
CA ASP A 78 4.13 -10.67 13.00
C ASP A 78 3.07 -11.06 11.98
N ASP A 79 2.66 -10.15 11.09
CA ASP A 79 1.77 -10.44 9.97
C ASP A 79 2.04 -9.49 8.80
N ILE A 80 1.54 -9.87 7.62
CA ILE A 80 1.51 -9.07 6.40
C ILE A 80 0.06 -8.75 6.09
N VAL A 81 -0.23 -7.48 5.79
CA VAL A 81 -1.56 -6.99 5.46
C VAL A 81 -1.50 -6.28 4.12
N THR A 82 -2.28 -6.75 3.16
CA THR A 82 -2.27 -6.21 1.80
C THR A 82 -3.59 -5.53 1.46
N SER A 83 -3.56 -4.54 0.58
CA SER A 83 -4.76 -4.00 -0.03
C SER A 83 -5.57 -5.09 -0.73
N GLY A 84 -4.88 -6.06 -1.37
CA GLY A 84 -5.52 -7.21 -2.00
C GLY A 84 -6.37 -8.03 -1.03
N ASP A 85 -5.84 -8.34 0.17
CA ASP A 85 -6.62 -9.07 1.18
C ASP A 85 -7.86 -8.30 1.65
N ALA A 86 -7.73 -6.98 1.84
CA ALA A 86 -8.85 -6.12 2.25
C ALA A 86 -9.90 -5.98 1.13
N ALA A 87 -9.45 -5.91 -0.12
CA ALA A 87 -10.32 -5.80 -1.30
C ALA A 87 -11.04 -7.14 -1.62
N GLN A 88 -10.38 -8.29 -1.38
CA GLN A 88 -10.99 -9.61 -1.58
C GLN A 88 -12.28 -9.76 -0.76
N ASP A 89 -12.30 -9.36 0.49
CA ASP A 89 -13.50 -9.48 1.33
C ASP A 89 -14.68 -8.70 0.75
N ALA A 90 -14.43 -7.49 0.24
CA ALA A 90 -15.43 -6.68 -0.41
C ALA A 90 -15.95 -7.33 -1.72
N MET A 91 -15.04 -7.86 -2.55
CA MET A 91 -15.41 -8.57 -3.78
C MET A 91 -16.27 -9.80 -3.47
N PHE A 92 -15.84 -10.63 -2.52
CA PHE A 92 -16.57 -11.85 -2.14
C PHE A 92 -17.92 -11.55 -1.48
N SER A 93 -18.07 -10.38 -0.89
CA SER A 93 -19.35 -9.87 -0.36
C SER A 93 -20.27 -9.28 -1.44
N GLY A 94 -19.83 -9.28 -2.72
CA GLY A 94 -20.64 -8.86 -3.86
C GLY A 94 -20.69 -7.35 -4.09
N ARG A 95 -19.74 -6.57 -3.53
CA ARG A 95 -19.71 -5.10 -3.69
C ARG A 95 -19.58 -4.64 -5.15
N VAL A 96 -19.03 -5.48 -6.02
CA VAL A 96 -18.86 -5.24 -7.46
C VAL A 96 -19.56 -6.30 -8.32
N GLY A 97 -20.59 -6.95 -7.76
CA GLY A 97 -21.25 -8.08 -8.41
C GLY A 97 -20.42 -9.36 -8.32
N ARG A 98 -20.82 -10.39 -9.05
CA ARG A 98 -20.14 -11.69 -9.09
C ARG A 98 -19.50 -12.00 -10.45
N ARG A 99 -19.93 -11.33 -11.49
CA ARG A 99 -19.36 -11.39 -12.84
C ARG A 99 -18.50 -10.14 -13.04
N VAL A 100 -17.20 -10.30 -12.91
CA VAL A 100 -16.28 -9.16 -12.87
C VAL A 100 -15.37 -9.11 -14.09
N TRP A 101 -15.21 -7.94 -14.67
CA TRP A 101 -14.14 -7.69 -15.61
C TRP A 101 -12.85 -7.39 -14.84
N HIS A 102 -11.83 -8.22 -15.02
CA HIS A 102 -10.53 -8.03 -14.40
C HIS A 102 -9.60 -7.23 -15.31
N VAL A 103 -9.00 -6.17 -14.76
CA VAL A 103 -7.91 -5.41 -15.36
C VAL A 103 -6.67 -5.61 -14.48
N GLY A 104 -5.63 -6.20 -15.04
CA GLY A 104 -4.39 -6.49 -14.33
C GLY A 104 -3.59 -7.62 -14.97
N ALA A 105 -2.30 -7.66 -14.65
CA ALA A 105 -1.36 -8.63 -15.20
C ALA A 105 -1.64 -10.07 -14.72
N GLU A 106 -1.11 -11.06 -15.44
CA GLU A 106 -1.25 -12.48 -15.09
C GLU A 106 -0.69 -12.79 -13.70
N LYS A 107 0.38 -12.11 -13.29
CA LYS A 107 0.98 -12.25 -11.94
C LYS A 107 0.01 -11.95 -10.80
N ASP A 108 -1.05 -11.18 -11.07
CA ASP A 108 -2.03 -10.76 -10.06
C ASP A 108 -3.27 -11.68 -10.00
N LEU A 109 -3.32 -12.74 -10.82
CA LEU A 109 -4.42 -13.71 -10.78
C LEU A 109 -4.57 -14.42 -9.44
N SER A 110 -3.52 -14.43 -8.62
CA SER A 110 -3.57 -14.88 -7.22
C SER A 110 -4.61 -14.13 -6.40
N PHE A 111 -4.99 -12.91 -6.78
CA PHE A 111 -6.09 -12.15 -6.18
C PHE A 111 -7.43 -12.92 -6.23
N PHE A 112 -7.65 -13.79 -7.21
CA PHE A 112 -8.88 -14.58 -7.34
C PHE A 112 -8.73 -16.01 -6.83
N THR A 113 -7.52 -16.56 -6.81
CA THR A 113 -7.26 -17.99 -6.64
C THR A 113 -6.56 -18.34 -5.33
N ASP A 114 -5.76 -17.42 -4.76
CA ASP A 114 -5.03 -17.67 -3.49
C ASP A 114 -5.83 -17.17 -2.30
N THR A 115 -6.92 -17.88 -2.00
CA THR A 115 -7.77 -17.58 -0.86
C THR A 115 -8.44 -18.83 -0.33
N PRO A 116 -8.51 -19.04 0.99
CA PRO A 116 -9.27 -20.12 1.60
C PRO A 116 -10.78 -19.82 1.68
N ASP A 117 -11.21 -18.63 1.29
CA ASP A 117 -12.60 -18.20 1.42
C ASP A 117 -13.49 -18.91 0.39
N PRO A 118 -14.48 -19.71 0.83
CA PRO A 118 -15.35 -20.44 -0.08
C PRO A 118 -16.23 -19.52 -0.95
N ARG A 119 -16.43 -18.25 -0.55
CA ARG A 119 -17.19 -17.28 -1.35
C ARG A 119 -16.49 -16.93 -2.67
N ALA A 120 -15.18 -17.15 -2.77
CA ALA A 120 -14.40 -16.94 -4.00
C ALA A 120 -14.94 -17.77 -5.17
N ALA A 121 -15.48 -18.96 -4.92
CA ALA A 121 -16.05 -19.83 -5.95
C ALA A 121 -17.27 -19.21 -6.67
N ALA A 122 -17.91 -18.20 -6.08
CA ALA A 122 -19.04 -17.51 -6.68
C ALA A 122 -18.60 -16.37 -7.64
N ILE A 123 -17.32 -16.01 -7.67
CA ILE A 123 -16.79 -14.94 -8.52
C ILE A 123 -16.33 -15.51 -9.86
N THR A 124 -16.84 -14.94 -10.94
CA THR A 124 -16.47 -15.34 -12.31
C THR A 124 -15.90 -14.15 -13.06
N ARG A 125 -14.70 -14.32 -13.62
CA ARG A 125 -14.11 -13.34 -14.52
C ARG A 125 -14.75 -13.46 -15.89
N VAL A 126 -15.21 -12.34 -16.44
CA VAL A 126 -15.94 -12.27 -17.71
C VAL A 126 -15.39 -11.17 -18.62
N ALA A 127 -15.81 -11.15 -19.87
CA ALA A 127 -15.51 -10.05 -20.79
C ALA A 127 -16.17 -8.74 -20.33
N PRO A 128 -15.62 -7.55 -20.69
CA PRO A 128 -16.17 -6.25 -20.28
C PRO A 128 -17.67 -6.11 -20.49
N ALA A 129 -18.18 -6.54 -21.64
CA ALA A 129 -19.60 -6.43 -22.00
C ALA A 129 -20.56 -7.20 -21.06
N GLU A 130 -20.06 -8.25 -20.40
CA GLU A 130 -20.84 -9.13 -19.53
C GLU A 130 -20.69 -8.81 -18.05
N ALA A 131 -19.81 -7.86 -17.71
CA ALA A 131 -19.46 -7.57 -16.33
C ALA A 131 -20.55 -6.80 -15.57
N GLU A 132 -20.67 -7.11 -14.29
CA GLU A 132 -21.46 -6.40 -13.27
C GLU A 132 -20.63 -5.36 -12.51
N GLY A 133 -19.30 -5.49 -12.56
CA GLY A 133 -18.35 -4.57 -11.99
C GLY A 133 -16.94 -4.80 -12.52
N VAL A 134 -16.05 -3.89 -12.19
CA VAL A 134 -14.64 -3.91 -12.60
C VAL A 134 -13.76 -4.20 -11.39
N VAL A 135 -12.77 -5.08 -11.54
CA VAL A 135 -11.73 -5.33 -10.53
C VAL A 135 -10.39 -4.97 -11.13
N VAL A 136 -9.72 -3.98 -10.57
CA VAL A 136 -8.44 -3.48 -11.06
C VAL A 136 -7.36 -3.84 -10.07
N THR A 137 -6.41 -4.70 -10.47
CA THR A 137 -5.21 -5.06 -9.69
C THR A 137 -3.97 -4.33 -10.18
N GLY A 138 -3.97 -3.84 -11.41
CA GLY A 138 -2.89 -3.12 -12.07
C GLY A 138 -3.21 -2.92 -13.54
N LEU A 139 -2.20 -2.58 -14.34
CA LEU A 139 -2.27 -2.58 -15.79
C LEU A 139 -2.04 -4.02 -16.32
N PHE A 140 -2.38 -4.31 -17.56
CA PHE A 140 -2.06 -5.61 -18.17
C PHE A 140 -0.55 -5.78 -18.37
N ASP A 141 0.12 -4.71 -18.79
CA ASP A 141 1.58 -4.61 -18.85
C ASP A 141 2.02 -3.29 -18.20
N ASP A 142 2.42 -3.37 -16.93
CA ASP A 142 2.87 -2.21 -16.14
C ASP A 142 4.18 -1.59 -16.64
N MET A 143 4.93 -2.28 -17.52
CA MET A 143 6.18 -1.79 -18.09
C MET A 143 5.99 -0.89 -19.32
N THR A 144 4.88 -1.03 -20.04
CA THR A 144 4.70 -0.38 -21.34
C THR A 144 3.40 0.43 -21.45
N GLU A 145 2.37 0.08 -20.68
CA GLU A 145 1.07 0.73 -20.75
C GLU A 145 0.95 1.92 -19.80
N THR A 146 0.00 2.79 -20.11
CA THR A 146 -0.36 3.97 -19.34
C THR A 146 -1.87 3.99 -19.07
N PRO A 147 -2.38 4.78 -18.13
CA PRO A 147 -3.82 4.93 -17.91
C PRO A 147 -4.60 5.36 -19.17
N ALA A 148 -3.97 6.10 -20.09
CA ALA A 148 -4.61 6.56 -21.32
C ALA A 148 -5.05 5.40 -22.22
N ASP A 149 -4.35 4.26 -22.19
CA ASP A 149 -4.65 3.10 -23.00
C ASP A 149 -5.99 2.45 -22.61
N TYR A 150 -6.44 2.71 -21.38
CA TYR A 150 -7.70 2.17 -20.81
C TYR A 150 -8.90 3.10 -20.95
N HIS A 151 -8.70 4.32 -21.46
CA HIS A 151 -9.73 5.37 -21.47
C HIS A 151 -11.04 4.90 -22.11
N ALA A 152 -10.99 4.26 -23.27
CA ALA A 152 -12.20 3.83 -24.00
C ALA A 152 -12.99 2.76 -23.21
N ALA A 153 -12.29 1.73 -22.71
CA ALA A 153 -12.92 0.63 -21.98
C ALA A 153 -13.48 1.07 -20.62
N LEU A 154 -12.74 1.93 -19.90
CA LEU A 154 -13.21 2.48 -18.63
C LEU A 154 -14.37 3.47 -18.82
N SER A 155 -14.38 4.27 -19.92
CA SER A 155 -15.49 5.15 -20.26
C SER A 155 -16.77 4.36 -20.54
N GLU A 156 -16.68 3.23 -21.25
CA GLU A 156 -17.82 2.35 -21.48
C GLU A 156 -18.34 1.77 -20.16
N ALA A 157 -17.45 1.28 -19.28
CA ALA A 157 -17.84 0.73 -17.99
C ALA A 157 -18.50 1.79 -17.08
N ALA A 158 -17.95 3.02 -17.04
CA ALA A 158 -18.53 4.15 -16.30
C ALA A 158 -19.90 4.53 -16.85
N GLY A 159 -20.06 4.58 -18.19
CA GLY A 159 -21.36 4.84 -18.85
C GLY A 159 -22.43 3.80 -18.53
N ARG A 160 -22.03 2.59 -18.15
CA ARG A 160 -22.92 1.52 -17.67
C ARG A 160 -23.17 1.59 -16.14
N GLY A 161 -22.51 2.49 -15.43
CA GLY A 161 -22.61 2.61 -13.96
C GLY A 161 -22.00 1.43 -13.20
N LEU A 162 -20.99 0.76 -13.74
CA LEU A 162 -20.36 -0.37 -13.06
C LEU A 162 -19.53 0.15 -11.88
N PRO A 163 -19.60 -0.45 -10.67
CA PRO A 163 -18.66 -0.12 -9.61
C PRO A 163 -17.27 -0.70 -9.95
N LEU A 164 -16.21 0.07 -9.64
CA LEU A 164 -14.83 -0.36 -9.81
C LEU A 164 -14.20 -0.62 -8.44
N LEU A 165 -13.66 -1.82 -8.22
CA LEU A 165 -12.87 -2.19 -7.07
C LEU A 165 -11.39 -2.00 -7.40
N CYS A 166 -10.73 -1.07 -6.71
CA CYS A 166 -9.30 -0.82 -6.82
C CYS A 166 -8.57 -1.63 -5.74
N ALA A 167 -7.81 -2.64 -6.16
CA ALA A 167 -7.08 -3.52 -5.26
C ALA A 167 -5.68 -2.98 -4.88
N ASN A 168 -5.22 -1.90 -5.51
CA ASN A 168 -3.99 -1.19 -5.20
C ASN A 168 -4.21 0.32 -5.38
N PRO A 169 -4.44 1.08 -4.29
CA PRO A 169 -4.68 2.53 -4.37
C PRO A 169 -3.49 3.37 -4.83
N ASP A 170 -2.26 2.84 -4.84
CA ASP A 170 -1.11 3.61 -5.31
C ASP A 170 -1.29 4.05 -6.77
N ILE A 171 -0.88 5.28 -7.05
CA ILE A 171 -0.89 5.83 -8.41
C ILE A 171 0.32 5.32 -9.18
N VAL A 172 1.48 5.34 -8.53
CA VAL A 172 2.76 4.88 -9.08
C VAL A 172 3.56 4.15 -8.02
N VAL A 173 4.53 3.34 -8.47
CA VAL A 173 5.52 2.69 -7.63
C VAL A 173 6.88 2.75 -8.31
N ASP A 174 7.95 2.91 -7.52
CA ASP A 174 9.31 2.86 -8.04
C ASP A 174 9.81 1.40 -8.05
N PHE A 175 10.12 0.88 -9.24
CA PHE A 175 10.70 -0.44 -9.46
C PHE A 175 12.15 -0.31 -9.93
N GLY A 176 13.08 -0.29 -8.99
CA GLY A 176 14.47 0.07 -9.24
C GLY A 176 14.59 1.55 -9.63
N GLU A 177 14.98 1.82 -10.88
CA GLU A 177 15.10 3.18 -11.44
C GLU A 177 13.89 3.59 -12.30
N GLN A 178 12.88 2.72 -12.43
CA GLN A 178 11.69 2.97 -13.25
C GLN A 178 10.50 3.28 -12.36
N ARG A 179 9.69 4.25 -12.77
CA ARG A 179 8.40 4.56 -12.15
C ARG A 179 7.28 3.95 -12.97
N LEU A 180 6.49 3.07 -12.35
CA LEU A 180 5.41 2.31 -12.99
C LEU A 180 4.06 2.76 -12.47
N TYR A 181 3.04 2.77 -13.34
CA TYR A 181 1.66 3.01 -12.91
C TYR A 181 1.07 1.81 -12.17
N CYS A 182 0.20 2.10 -11.20
CA CYS A 182 -0.55 1.13 -10.42
C CYS A 182 -2.06 1.23 -10.69
N ALA A 183 -2.85 0.34 -10.07
CA ALA A 183 -4.30 0.31 -10.23
C ALA A 183 -4.99 1.62 -9.81
N GLY A 184 -4.44 2.34 -8.84
CA GLY A 184 -4.95 3.65 -8.41
C GLY A 184 -5.00 4.68 -9.52
N ALA A 185 -4.04 4.65 -10.46
CA ALA A 185 -4.06 5.54 -11.62
C ALA A 185 -5.25 5.27 -12.55
N LEU A 186 -5.64 3.98 -12.71
CA LEU A 186 -6.83 3.60 -13.47
C LEU A 186 -8.12 3.95 -12.71
N ALA A 187 -8.13 3.81 -11.40
CA ALA A 187 -9.26 4.19 -10.56
C ALA A 187 -9.49 5.71 -10.59
N GLN A 188 -8.43 6.52 -10.54
CA GLN A 188 -8.54 7.98 -10.71
C GLN A 188 -9.10 8.36 -12.09
N LEU A 189 -8.61 7.72 -13.17
CA LEU A 189 -9.17 7.93 -14.50
C LEU A 189 -10.64 7.56 -14.52
N TYR A 190 -11.03 6.46 -13.88
CA TYR A 190 -12.42 6.01 -13.80
C TYR A 190 -13.33 7.04 -13.13
N GLU A 191 -12.90 7.64 -12.02
CA GLU A 191 -13.62 8.71 -11.33
C GLU A 191 -13.72 9.98 -12.19
N GLN A 192 -12.67 10.34 -12.93
CA GLN A 192 -12.71 11.46 -13.89
C GLN A 192 -13.71 11.23 -15.02
N LEU A 193 -13.97 9.96 -15.38
CA LEU A 193 -14.98 9.56 -16.35
C LEU A 193 -16.40 9.46 -15.74
N GLY A 194 -16.56 9.80 -14.46
CA GLY A 194 -17.84 9.79 -13.74
C GLY A 194 -18.21 8.43 -13.13
N GLY A 195 -17.29 7.47 -13.09
CA GLY A 195 -17.50 6.17 -12.45
C GLY A 195 -17.28 6.22 -10.92
N GLU A 196 -17.75 5.20 -10.21
CA GLU A 196 -17.54 5.01 -8.78
C GLU A 196 -16.38 4.05 -8.53
N ALA A 197 -15.31 4.48 -7.83
CA ALA A 197 -14.21 3.63 -7.41
C ALA A 197 -14.27 3.34 -5.91
N LEU A 198 -14.02 2.08 -5.54
CA LEU A 198 -14.00 1.58 -4.16
C LEU A 198 -12.56 1.20 -3.79
N TYR A 199 -12.05 1.79 -2.70
CA TYR A 199 -10.66 1.61 -2.26
C TYR A 199 -10.59 0.91 -0.90
N PHE A 200 -9.57 0.04 -0.71
CA PHE A 200 -9.42 -0.79 0.49
C PHE A 200 -8.03 -0.73 1.12
N GLY A 201 -7.01 -0.31 0.38
CA GLY A 201 -5.66 -0.09 0.86
C GLY A 201 -5.46 1.27 1.52
N LYS A 202 -4.22 1.61 1.89
CA LYS A 202 -3.83 2.94 2.39
C LYS A 202 -4.19 4.03 1.38
N PRO A 203 -4.75 5.15 1.79
CA PRO A 203 -4.97 5.66 3.15
C PRO A 203 -6.29 5.24 3.81
N HIS A 204 -7.06 4.34 3.23
CA HIS A 204 -8.42 4.00 3.65
C HIS A 204 -8.45 3.07 4.86
N ALA A 205 -9.44 3.23 5.75
CA ALA A 205 -9.58 2.51 7.01
C ALA A 205 -9.57 0.97 6.91
N PRO A 206 -10.13 0.31 5.88
CA PRO A 206 -10.25 -1.16 5.85
C PRO A 206 -8.94 -1.92 6.04
N ILE A 207 -7.81 -1.41 5.53
CA ILE A 207 -6.52 -2.07 5.68
C ILE A 207 -5.99 -1.99 7.12
N TYR A 208 -6.20 -0.86 7.81
CA TYR A 208 -5.82 -0.67 9.22
C TYR A 208 -6.65 -1.56 10.13
N ASP A 209 -7.96 -1.64 9.90
CA ASP A 209 -8.86 -2.52 10.64
C ASP A 209 -8.49 -3.98 10.46
N LEU A 210 -8.10 -4.37 9.25
CA LEU A 210 -7.61 -5.71 8.97
C LEU A 210 -6.29 -5.99 9.72
N ALA A 211 -5.36 -5.04 9.76
CA ALA A 211 -4.10 -5.16 10.46
C ALA A 211 -4.32 -5.36 11.97
N ARG A 212 -5.16 -4.52 12.59
CA ARG A 212 -5.52 -4.65 14.02
C ARG A 212 -6.13 -6.01 14.35
N ARG A 213 -7.08 -6.47 13.53
CA ARG A 213 -7.70 -7.80 13.70
C ARG A 213 -6.66 -8.93 13.61
N ARG A 214 -5.77 -8.89 12.63
CA ARG A 214 -4.75 -9.94 12.42
C ARG A 214 -3.69 -9.97 13.52
N LEU A 215 -3.28 -8.81 13.99
CA LEU A 215 -2.35 -8.72 15.13
C LEU A 215 -3.01 -9.02 16.48
N GLY A 216 -4.35 -9.09 16.52
CA GLY A 216 -5.11 -9.28 17.76
C GLY A 216 -4.93 -8.10 18.73
N VAL A 217 -4.82 -6.87 18.18
CA VAL A 217 -4.70 -5.65 18.98
C VAL A 217 -6.02 -4.89 18.97
N SER A 218 -6.41 -4.37 20.14
CA SER A 218 -7.64 -3.58 20.34
C SER A 218 -7.30 -2.27 21.05
N GLY A 219 -6.45 -1.46 20.44
CA GLY A 219 -5.86 -0.27 21.05
C GLY A 219 -4.40 -0.49 21.37
N GLY A 220 -3.71 0.57 21.79
CA GLY A 220 -2.28 0.62 21.99
C GLY A 220 -1.72 1.87 21.31
N ARG A 221 -0.45 2.13 21.51
CA ARG A 221 0.24 3.24 20.87
C ARG A 221 0.73 2.75 19.51
N GLU A 222 -0.01 3.13 18.47
CA GLU A 222 0.23 2.70 17.08
C GLU A 222 1.09 3.73 16.35
N LEU A 223 2.01 3.27 15.51
CA LEU A 223 2.89 4.08 14.69
C LEU A 223 2.88 3.55 13.25
N ALA A 224 2.52 4.40 12.29
CA ALA A 224 2.65 4.10 10.87
C ALA A 224 4.04 4.51 10.36
N ILE A 225 4.63 3.72 9.48
CA ILE A 225 5.93 4.00 8.84
C ILE A 225 5.76 3.83 7.33
N GLY A 226 6.06 4.88 6.56
CA GLY A 226 5.92 4.81 5.11
C GLY A 226 6.60 5.95 4.38
N ASP A 227 6.79 5.78 3.07
CA ASP A 227 7.38 6.80 2.18
C ASP A 227 6.33 7.51 1.31
N GLY A 228 5.08 7.02 1.32
CA GLY A 228 3.96 7.59 0.59
C GLY A 228 3.23 8.66 1.41
N ILE A 229 3.38 9.95 1.02
CA ILE A 229 2.69 11.04 1.73
C ILE A 229 1.17 10.92 1.62
N GLY A 230 0.66 10.59 0.43
CA GLY A 230 -0.78 10.46 0.14
C GLY A 230 -1.38 9.11 0.56
N THR A 231 -0.58 8.15 0.95
CA THR A 231 -1.02 6.81 1.36
C THR A 231 -0.71 6.54 2.83
N ASP A 232 0.55 6.41 3.18
CA ASP A 232 0.97 6.07 4.55
C ASP A 232 0.67 7.20 5.53
N ILE A 233 1.11 8.42 5.20
CA ILE A 233 0.99 9.56 6.10
C ILE A 233 -0.44 10.06 6.14
N ALA A 234 -1.10 10.20 4.99
CA ALA A 234 -2.51 10.56 4.93
C ALA A 234 -3.38 9.53 5.67
N GLY A 235 -3.06 8.24 5.54
CA GLY A 235 -3.73 7.16 6.25
C GLY A 235 -3.53 7.25 7.75
N ALA A 236 -2.30 7.47 8.22
CA ALA A 236 -2.02 7.66 9.65
C ALA A 236 -2.81 8.84 10.22
N VAL A 237 -2.84 9.98 9.53
CA VAL A 237 -3.63 11.15 9.92
C VAL A 237 -5.12 10.82 9.99
N ALA A 238 -5.65 10.11 8.98
CA ALA A 238 -7.06 9.71 8.95
C ALA A 238 -7.43 8.72 10.07
N GLN A 239 -6.47 7.91 10.52
CA GLN A 239 -6.63 6.98 11.64
C GLN A 239 -6.39 7.63 13.02
N GLY A 240 -5.84 8.85 13.06
CA GLY A 240 -5.45 9.53 14.31
C GLY A 240 -4.27 8.88 15.02
N ILE A 241 -3.35 8.25 14.27
CA ILE A 241 -2.14 7.61 14.79
C ILE A 241 -0.89 8.38 14.38
N ASP A 242 0.18 8.23 15.17
CA ASP A 242 1.48 8.82 14.85
C ASP A 242 2.10 8.20 13.60
N SER A 243 3.02 8.94 12.95
CA SER A 243 3.68 8.45 11.75
C SER A 243 5.14 8.85 11.65
N ILE A 244 5.94 7.99 11.03
CA ILE A 244 7.28 8.27 10.50
C ILE A 244 7.19 8.37 8.99
N PHE A 245 7.54 9.53 8.45
CA PHE A 245 7.72 9.72 7.01
C PHE A 245 9.14 9.32 6.60
N VAL A 246 9.28 8.28 5.77
CA VAL A 246 10.55 7.82 5.20
C VAL A 246 10.86 8.65 3.96
N THR A 247 11.72 9.64 4.10
CA THR A 247 11.99 10.64 3.07
C THR A 247 12.93 10.16 1.96
N GLY A 248 13.68 9.09 2.20
CA GLY A 248 14.61 8.49 1.23
C GLY A 248 13.95 7.53 0.22
N GLY A 249 12.61 7.46 0.20
CA GLY A 249 11.80 6.74 -0.79
C GLY A 249 11.29 7.66 -1.90
N LEU A 250 9.96 7.67 -2.14
CA LEU A 250 9.32 8.40 -3.25
C LEU A 250 9.62 9.89 -3.29
N ALA A 251 9.87 10.52 -2.13
CA ALA A 251 10.14 11.96 -2.02
C ALA A 251 11.63 12.33 -2.03
N ALA A 252 12.54 11.37 -2.23
CA ALA A 252 13.98 11.59 -2.05
C ALA A 252 14.55 12.75 -2.85
N GLU A 253 14.07 13.00 -4.07
CA GLU A 253 14.51 14.09 -4.95
C GLU A 253 14.17 15.49 -4.40
N HIS A 254 13.21 15.60 -3.48
CA HIS A 254 12.77 16.85 -2.85
C HIS A 254 13.47 17.15 -1.52
N MET A 255 14.25 16.22 -0.97
CA MET A 255 14.76 16.26 0.40
C MET A 255 16.24 16.64 0.53
N GLY A 256 16.86 17.08 -0.56
CA GLY A 256 18.28 17.42 -0.62
C GLY A 256 19.16 16.25 -1.09
N GLY A 257 20.48 16.44 -1.02
CA GLY A 257 21.44 15.49 -1.59
C GLY A 257 21.72 14.26 -0.72
N ASN A 258 21.19 14.20 0.51
CA ASN A 258 21.45 13.12 1.46
C ASN A 258 20.19 12.30 1.74
N VAL A 259 20.06 11.15 1.10
CA VAL A 259 18.91 10.23 1.27
C VAL A 259 18.80 9.64 2.69
N GLU A 260 19.88 9.69 3.49
CA GLU A 260 19.89 9.17 4.86
C GLU A 260 19.34 10.18 5.88
N ARG A 261 19.27 11.46 5.51
CA ARG A 261 18.73 12.52 6.34
C ARG A 261 18.21 13.66 5.49
N PRO A 262 16.90 14.02 5.59
CA PRO A 262 16.36 15.18 4.87
C PRO A 262 16.94 16.49 5.40
N GLU A 263 16.99 17.51 4.56
CA GLU A 263 17.28 18.88 4.98
C GLU A 263 16.05 19.48 5.65
N ASP A 264 16.20 20.03 6.85
CA ASP A 264 15.10 20.54 7.70
C ASP A 264 14.20 21.55 6.96
N ALA A 265 14.81 22.48 6.20
CA ALA A 265 14.07 23.50 5.48
C ALA A 265 13.27 22.92 4.31
N LEU A 266 13.89 22.03 3.51
CA LEU A 266 13.24 21.39 2.36
C LEU A 266 12.08 20.49 2.82
N LEU A 267 12.28 19.72 3.89
CA LEU A 267 11.22 18.90 4.48
C LEU A 267 10.04 19.77 4.94
N ALA A 268 10.31 20.87 5.66
CA ALA A 268 9.26 21.75 6.18
C ALA A 268 8.45 22.40 5.04
N ASP A 269 9.13 22.90 4.01
CA ASP A 269 8.47 23.54 2.86
C ASP A 269 7.64 22.52 2.06
N TRP A 270 8.18 21.31 1.86
CA TRP A 270 7.50 20.24 1.14
C TRP A 270 6.25 19.76 1.89
N LEU A 271 6.36 19.46 3.20
CA LEU A 271 5.21 19.05 4.01
C LEU A 271 4.12 20.13 4.08
N LYS A 272 4.52 21.41 4.08
CA LYS A 272 3.56 22.52 4.02
C LYS A 272 2.82 22.56 2.67
N ALA A 273 3.49 22.27 1.57
CA ALA A 273 2.88 22.19 0.25
C ALA A 273 1.90 21.02 0.14
N GLU A 274 2.25 19.87 0.71
CA GLU A 274 1.39 18.68 0.77
C GLU A 274 0.21 18.81 1.77
N GLY A 275 0.28 19.78 2.70
CA GLY A 275 -0.76 19.98 3.72
C GLY A 275 -0.85 18.87 4.75
N LEU A 276 0.20 18.06 4.92
CA LEU A 276 0.28 16.94 5.86
C LEU A 276 1.46 17.13 6.82
N ALA A 277 1.30 16.63 8.05
CA ALA A 277 2.29 16.77 9.11
C ALA A 277 2.52 15.43 9.82
N PRO A 278 3.45 14.59 9.36
CA PRO A 278 3.86 13.41 10.08
C PRO A 278 4.46 13.79 11.44
N THR A 279 4.33 12.89 12.44
CA THR A 279 4.91 13.10 13.78
C THR A 279 6.44 13.13 13.68
N TYR A 280 7.00 12.21 12.92
CA TYR A 280 8.44 12.07 12.70
C TYR A 280 8.79 11.99 11.21
N ALA A 281 10.06 12.27 10.91
CA ALA A 281 10.68 11.99 9.62
C ALA A 281 12.05 11.33 9.82
N ILE A 282 12.40 10.45 8.87
CA ILE A 282 13.70 9.78 8.82
C ILE A 282 14.12 9.64 7.36
N GLY A 283 15.41 9.68 7.06
CA GLY A 283 15.88 9.47 5.69
C GLY A 283 15.57 8.06 5.20
N ARG A 284 16.14 7.06 5.87
CA ARG A 284 15.85 5.62 5.68
C ARG A 284 15.58 4.96 7.01
N LEU A 285 14.66 4.00 7.02
CA LEU A 285 14.33 3.25 8.23
C LEU A 285 15.57 2.47 8.75
N ARG A 286 15.90 2.68 10.02
CA ARG A 286 16.99 2.03 10.73
C ARG A 286 16.80 2.09 12.24
#